data_ba60060dd5b6d8d42e5784e49c3561de
#
_entry.id   ba60060dd5b6d8d42e5784e49c3561de
#
_cell.length_a   1.000
_cell.length_b   1.000
_cell.length_c   1.000
_cell.angle_alpha   90.00
_cell.angle_beta   90.00
_cell.angle_gamma   90.00
#
_symmetry.space_group_name_H-M   'P 1'
#
loop_
_entity.id
_entity.type
_entity.pdbx_description
1 polymer ?
#
loop_
_entity_poly.entity_id
_entity_poly.type
_entity_poly.pdbx_seq_one_letter_code
_entity_poly.pdbx_strand_id
1 'polypeptide(L)'
;IGADPRQAGCIEYLMDKTLPGHPYVKSPIDMACLDIAGQVTGQSLPDLLGGCFGTPTRVMSSISSGAPEYMVGLIKKYRERGYRGHSVKVGGSNTDLDIQRIRHIEEHRLEDERILYDVNRAWTRREAAMVMNATADLGVTFEQPCETTDDIKALRRITSAPISVDETLVSVNDMAAIAHEGVAEVANIKINRVGGLTKARRIRDLAIAHGIQIYVMATGGSALA
;
A
#
# COMPACT_ATOMS: atom_id res chain seq x y z
N ILE A 1 -16.37 26.45 -7.12
CA ILE A 1 -16.20 27.55 -8.08
C ILE A 1 -15.83 28.78 -7.28
N GLY A 2 -14.83 29.58 -7.77
CA GLY A 2 -14.35 30.79 -7.12
C GLY A 2 -13.33 30.62 -5.98
N ALA A 3 -12.97 29.40 -5.59
CA ALA A 3 -11.87 29.15 -4.66
C ALA A 3 -10.52 29.22 -5.38
N ASP A 4 -9.49 29.71 -4.69
CA ASP A 4 -8.13 29.77 -5.24
C ASP A 4 -7.49 28.37 -5.25
N PRO A 5 -7.15 27.82 -6.42
CA PRO A 5 -6.58 26.47 -6.53
C PRO A 5 -5.22 26.32 -5.81
N ARG A 6 -4.49 27.42 -5.58
CA ARG A 6 -3.22 27.39 -4.84
C ARG A 6 -3.42 27.04 -3.36
N GLN A 7 -4.63 27.11 -2.86
CA GLN A 7 -5.00 26.77 -1.49
C GLN A 7 -5.57 25.34 -1.40
N ALA A 8 -4.81 24.34 -1.82
CA ALA A 8 -5.26 22.94 -1.90
C ALA A 8 -5.90 22.43 -0.60
N GLY A 9 -5.35 22.79 0.56
CA GLY A 9 -5.92 22.40 1.85
C GLY A 9 -7.29 23.03 2.15
N CYS A 10 -7.54 24.26 1.71
CA CYS A 10 -8.87 24.87 1.82
C CYS A 10 -9.88 24.20 0.90
N ILE A 11 -9.45 23.87 -0.32
CA ILE A 11 -10.30 23.16 -1.30
C ILE A 11 -10.62 21.76 -0.80
N GLU A 12 -9.65 21.02 -0.27
CA GLU A 12 -9.87 19.73 0.37
C GLU A 12 -10.96 19.82 1.45
N TYR A 13 -10.82 20.78 2.38
CA TYR A 13 -11.82 21.01 3.43
C TYR A 13 -13.21 21.30 2.88
N LEU A 14 -13.31 22.18 1.87
CA LEU A 14 -14.58 22.50 1.21
C LEU A 14 -15.20 21.29 0.54
N MET A 15 -14.40 20.47 -0.17
CA MET A 15 -14.87 19.24 -0.79
C MET A 15 -15.39 18.25 0.25
N ASP A 16 -14.70 18.08 1.37
CA ASP A 16 -15.12 17.15 2.42
C ASP A 16 -16.40 17.62 3.12
N LYS A 17 -16.55 18.92 3.33
CA LYS A 17 -17.76 19.50 3.93
C LYS A 17 -18.97 19.43 3.00
N THR A 18 -18.76 19.64 1.68
CA THR A 18 -19.85 19.71 0.70
C THR A 18 -20.30 18.31 0.25
N LEU A 19 -19.36 17.40 0.07
CA LEU A 19 -19.59 16.02 -0.41
C LEU A 19 -18.83 15.04 0.48
N PRO A 20 -19.39 14.58 1.60
CA PRO A 20 -18.75 13.55 2.44
C PRO A 20 -18.46 12.27 1.65
N GLY A 21 -17.31 11.64 1.91
CA GLY A 21 -16.87 10.46 1.14
C GLY A 21 -16.33 10.80 -0.25
N HIS A 22 -16.52 9.92 -1.21
CA HIS A 22 -16.15 10.06 -2.63
C HIS A 22 -14.67 10.44 -2.88
N PRO A 23 -13.68 9.76 -2.27
CA PRO A 23 -12.27 10.14 -2.38
C PRO A 23 -11.75 10.11 -3.82
N TYR A 24 -12.20 9.16 -4.62
CA TYR A 24 -11.79 9.03 -6.03
C TYR A 24 -12.20 10.22 -6.91
N VAL A 25 -13.29 10.91 -6.57
CA VAL A 25 -13.71 12.14 -7.27
C VAL A 25 -12.91 13.34 -6.79
N LYS A 26 -12.56 13.39 -5.52
CA LYS A 26 -11.81 14.49 -4.91
C LYS A 26 -10.32 14.48 -5.28
N SER A 27 -9.75 13.30 -5.42
CA SER A 27 -8.32 13.11 -5.71
C SER A 27 -7.86 13.87 -6.96
N PRO A 28 -8.48 13.75 -8.14
CA PRO A 28 -8.04 14.49 -9.31
C PRO A 28 -8.18 16.01 -9.16
N ILE A 29 -9.16 16.49 -8.39
CA ILE A 29 -9.31 17.93 -8.11
C ILE A 29 -8.16 18.43 -7.23
N ASP A 30 -7.82 17.71 -6.17
CA ASP A 30 -6.69 18.00 -5.29
C ASP A 30 -5.37 18.02 -6.07
N MET A 31 -5.14 17.01 -6.91
CA MET A 31 -3.94 16.92 -7.76
C MET A 31 -3.86 18.07 -8.75
N ALA A 32 -4.97 18.45 -9.39
CA ALA A 32 -5.01 19.61 -10.30
C ALA A 32 -4.72 20.93 -9.58
N CYS A 33 -5.19 21.09 -8.34
CA CYS A 33 -4.88 22.27 -7.52
C CYS A 33 -3.39 22.37 -7.22
N LEU A 34 -2.75 21.27 -6.87
CA LEU A 34 -1.31 21.22 -6.61
C LEU A 34 -0.49 21.44 -7.88
N ASP A 35 -0.93 20.90 -9.02
CA ASP A 35 -0.30 21.14 -10.32
C ASP A 35 -0.33 22.64 -10.70
N ILE A 36 -1.50 23.29 -10.59
CA ILE A 36 -1.64 24.74 -10.81
C ILE A 36 -0.74 25.52 -9.84
N ALA A 37 -0.70 25.15 -8.56
CA ALA A 37 0.16 25.81 -7.58
C ALA A 37 1.63 25.71 -7.97
N GLY A 38 2.09 24.54 -8.41
CA GLY A 38 3.45 24.33 -8.91
C GLY A 38 3.77 25.18 -10.13
N GLN A 39 2.89 25.22 -11.12
CA GLN A 39 3.06 26.04 -12.33
C GLN A 39 3.14 27.54 -11.99
N VAL A 40 2.26 28.04 -11.12
CA VAL A 40 2.23 29.45 -10.73
C VAL A 40 3.46 29.86 -9.91
N THR A 41 3.96 28.98 -9.05
CA THR A 41 5.11 29.27 -8.18
C THR A 41 6.45 28.87 -8.78
N GLY A 42 6.47 28.18 -9.92
CA GLY A 42 7.68 27.62 -10.52
C GLY A 42 8.30 26.50 -9.70
N GLN A 43 7.53 25.86 -8.81
CA GLN A 43 7.99 24.76 -7.97
C GLN A 43 7.56 23.41 -8.53
N SER A 44 8.40 22.41 -8.37
CA SER A 44 8.02 21.03 -8.69
C SER A 44 7.04 20.48 -7.63
N LEU A 45 6.26 19.48 -8.02
CA LEU A 45 5.34 18.82 -7.08
C LEU A 45 6.05 18.22 -5.86
N PRO A 46 7.21 17.55 -6.00
CA PRO A 46 8.01 17.15 -4.84
C PRO A 46 8.35 18.32 -3.90
N ASP A 47 8.73 19.49 -4.42
CA ASP A 47 9.05 20.64 -3.58
C ASP A 47 7.85 21.12 -2.78
N LEU A 48 6.67 21.16 -3.41
CA LEU A 48 5.41 21.50 -2.73
C LEU A 48 5.04 20.48 -1.65
N LEU A 49 5.46 19.23 -1.80
CA LEU A 49 5.19 18.15 -0.84
C LEU A 49 6.29 17.99 0.22
N GLY A 50 7.29 18.86 0.26
CA GLY A 50 8.34 18.89 1.28
C GLY A 50 9.71 18.45 0.81
N GLY A 51 9.93 18.30 -0.49
CA GLY A 51 11.21 18.00 -1.11
C GLY A 51 11.34 16.57 -1.62
N CYS A 52 12.37 16.35 -2.44
CA CYS A 52 12.72 15.05 -3.02
C CYS A 52 13.98 14.53 -2.33
N PHE A 53 13.91 13.34 -1.76
CA PHE A 53 15.07 12.68 -1.11
C PHE A 53 16.06 12.08 -2.11
N GLY A 54 15.79 12.17 -3.41
CA GLY A 54 16.71 11.75 -4.47
C GLY A 54 16.96 10.25 -4.59
N THR A 55 16.22 9.44 -3.84
CA THR A 55 16.39 7.99 -3.87
C THR A 55 15.50 7.38 -4.95
N PRO A 56 16.06 6.61 -5.92
CA PRO A 56 15.25 5.92 -6.90
C PRO A 56 14.26 4.98 -6.23
N THR A 57 12.97 5.12 -6.56
CA THR A 57 11.93 4.22 -6.07
C THR A 57 11.91 2.94 -6.90
N ARG A 58 12.01 1.78 -6.25
CA ARG A 58 11.88 0.49 -6.92
C ARG A 58 10.41 0.24 -7.27
N VAL A 59 10.16 -0.10 -8.52
CA VAL A 59 8.83 -0.49 -8.98
C VAL A 59 8.61 -1.97 -8.72
N MET A 60 7.43 -2.33 -8.22
CA MET A 60 7.04 -3.73 -8.01
C MET A 60 6.29 -4.27 -9.21
N SER A 61 6.61 -5.52 -9.60
CA SER A 61 5.76 -6.27 -10.51
C SER A 61 4.58 -6.90 -9.78
N SER A 62 3.51 -7.22 -10.49
CA SER A 62 2.37 -7.95 -9.94
C SER A 62 2.42 -9.40 -10.43
N ILE A 63 2.42 -10.34 -9.49
CA ILE A 63 2.43 -11.79 -9.74
C ILE A 63 1.06 -12.34 -9.42
N SER A 64 0.34 -12.78 -10.44
CA SER A 64 -0.97 -13.41 -10.27
C SER A 64 -0.86 -14.77 -9.59
N SER A 65 -1.91 -15.12 -8.82
CA SER A 65 -2.03 -16.42 -8.17
C SER A 65 -2.10 -17.58 -9.18
N GLY A 66 -1.48 -18.70 -8.85
CA GLY A 66 -1.41 -19.89 -9.69
C GLY A 66 -0.71 -21.06 -8.99
N ALA A 67 -0.27 -22.06 -9.75
CA ALA A 67 0.60 -23.10 -9.22
C ALA A 67 1.96 -22.49 -8.78
N PRO A 68 2.63 -23.03 -7.75
CA PRO A 68 3.89 -22.47 -7.23
C PRO A 68 4.95 -22.26 -8.33
N GLU A 69 5.15 -23.24 -9.20
CA GLU A 69 6.12 -23.20 -10.29
C GLU A 69 5.80 -22.12 -11.33
N TYR A 70 4.52 -21.94 -11.63
CA TYR A 70 4.05 -20.87 -12.53
C TYR A 70 4.36 -19.49 -11.96
N MET A 71 4.11 -19.28 -10.64
CA MET A 71 4.37 -18.01 -9.97
C MET A 71 5.87 -17.69 -9.96
N VAL A 72 6.72 -18.67 -9.67
CA VAL A 72 8.19 -18.54 -9.78
C VAL A 72 8.61 -18.22 -11.22
N GLY A 73 7.98 -18.84 -12.21
CA GLY A 73 8.20 -18.54 -13.64
C GLY A 73 7.88 -17.07 -13.98
N LEU A 74 6.80 -16.52 -13.44
CA LEU A 74 6.45 -15.09 -13.61
C LEU A 74 7.50 -14.19 -12.95
N ILE A 75 7.94 -14.50 -11.72
CA ILE A 75 8.98 -13.74 -11.03
C ILE A 75 10.25 -13.72 -11.85
N LYS A 76 10.72 -14.88 -12.37
CA LYS A 76 11.90 -14.97 -13.25
C LYS A 76 11.77 -14.09 -14.48
N LYS A 77 10.61 -14.10 -15.14
CA LYS A 77 10.33 -13.26 -16.31
C LYS A 77 10.40 -11.75 -15.99
N TYR A 78 9.86 -11.31 -14.83
CA TYR A 78 9.97 -9.92 -14.41
C TYR A 78 11.39 -9.56 -13.97
N ARG A 79 12.11 -10.46 -13.35
CA ARG A 79 13.53 -10.33 -12.98
C ARG A 79 14.40 -10.05 -14.23
N GLU A 80 14.18 -10.74 -15.33
CA GLU A 80 14.86 -10.50 -16.62
C GLU A 80 14.57 -9.09 -17.17
N ARG A 81 13.43 -8.51 -16.82
CA ARG A 81 13.04 -7.14 -17.19
C ARG A 81 13.58 -6.08 -16.20
N GLY A 82 14.40 -6.48 -15.23
CA GLY A 82 15.02 -5.59 -14.26
C GLY A 82 14.23 -5.35 -12.97
N TYR A 83 13.06 -5.98 -12.77
CA TYR A 83 12.33 -5.88 -11.52
C TYR A 83 13.05 -6.60 -10.39
N ARG A 84 13.01 -6.00 -9.18
CA ARG A 84 13.55 -6.56 -7.92
C ARG A 84 12.55 -6.44 -6.78
N GLY A 85 11.34 -6.02 -7.08
CA GLY A 85 10.20 -6.00 -6.17
C GLY A 85 9.02 -6.73 -6.80
N HIS A 86 8.30 -7.53 -6.00
CA HIS A 86 7.18 -8.33 -6.48
C HIS A 86 6.05 -8.30 -5.47
N SER A 87 4.86 -7.87 -5.90
CA SER A 87 3.61 -8.06 -5.17
C SER A 87 2.98 -9.36 -5.65
N VAL A 88 2.94 -10.34 -4.78
CA VAL A 88 2.55 -11.73 -5.07
C VAL A 88 1.17 -12.00 -4.52
N LYS A 89 0.23 -12.34 -5.37
CA LYS A 89 -1.14 -12.65 -4.96
C LYS A 89 -1.23 -14.04 -4.34
N VAL A 90 -1.75 -14.08 -3.10
CA VAL A 90 -2.09 -15.30 -2.35
C VAL A 90 -3.50 -15.18 -1.78
N GLY A 91 -4.04 -16.26 -1.22
CA GLY A 91 -5.44 -16.28 -0.76
C GLY A 91 -6.43 -16.75 -1.84
N GLY A 92 -7.68 -16.94 -1.44
CA GLY A 92 -8.75 -17.42 -2.33
C GLY A 92 -8.68 -18.91 -2.68
N SER A 93 -7.76 -19.66 -2.07
CA SER A 93 -7.60 -21.11 -2.16
C SER A 93 -7.48 -21.71 -0.75
N ASN A 94 -7.13 -22.98 -0.65
CA ASN A 94 -6.86 -23.54 0.68
C ASN A 94 -5.51 -23.05 1.24
N THR A 95 -5.39 -23.03 2.56
CA THR A 95 -4.20 -22.53 3.26
C THR A 95 -2.94 -23.33 2.98
N ASP A 96 -3.05 -24.64 2.75
CA ASP A 96 -1.90 -25.49 2.44
C ASP A 96 -1.26 -25.12 1.11
N LEU A 97 -2.07 -24.80 0.11
CA LEU A 97 -1.58 -24.32 -1.18
C LEU A 97 -0.92 -22.94 -1.06
N ASP A 98 -1.46 -22.04 -0.23
CA ASP A 98 -0.84 -20.74 0.00
C ASP A 98 0.52 -20.89 0.72
N ILE A 99 0.62 -21.76 1.69
CA ILE A 99 1.89 -22.10 2.36
C ILE A 99 2.90 -22.66 1.34
N GLN A 100 2.47 -23.57 0.47
CA GLN A 100 3.34 -24.13 -0.57
C GLN A 100 3.83 -23.06 -1.54
N ARG A 101 2.94 -22.15 -1.99
CA ARG A 101 3.29 -21.01 -2.86
C ARG A 101 4.37 -20.14 -2.23
N ILE A 102 4.15 -19.74 -0.98
CA ILE A 102 5.05 -18.85 -0.25
C ILE A 102 6.41 -19.53 -0.10
N ARG A 103 6.47 -20.75 0.41
CA ARG A 103 7.73 -21.47 0.60
C ARG A 103 8.48 -21.68 -0.69
N HIS A 104 7.78 -22.12 -1.77
CA HIS A 104 8.41 -22.34 -3.07
C HIS A 104 8.95 -21.04 -3.69
N ILE A 105 8.26 -19.93 -3.52
CA ILE A 105 8.73 -18.62 -3.99
C ILE A 105 9.96 -18.17 -3.21
N GLU A 106 9.97 -18.30 -1.87
CA GLU A 106 11.09 -17.91 -1.03
C GLU A 106 12.35 -18.76 -1.29
N GLU A 107 12.20 -20.06 -1.63
CA GLU A 107 13.31 -20.92 -2.07
C GLU A 107 13.99 -20.40 -3.35
N HIS A 108 13.28 -19.62 -4.16
CA HIS A 108 13.76 -19.09 -5.44
C HIS A 108 14.05 -17.59 -5.43
N ARG A 109 13.80 -16.92 -4.29
CA ARG A 109 14.04 -15.49 -4.12
C ARG A 109 15.53 -15.17 -4.14
N LEU A 110 15.91 -14.10 -4.84
CA LEU A 110 17.25 -13.55 -4.76
C LEU A 110 17.42 -12.63 -3.54
N GLU A 111 18.63 -12.49 -3.04
CA GLU A 111 18.94 -11.70 -1.85
C GLU A 111 18.53 -10.22 -1.99
N ASP A 112 18.64 -9.66 -3.20
CA ASP A 112 18.30 -8.27 -3.49
C ASP A 112 16.82 -8.06 -3.84
N GLU A 113 16.00 -9.11 -3.82
CA GLU A 113 14.57 -9.03 -4.12
C GLU A 113 13.74 -8.76 -2.87
N ARG A 114 12.66 -7.99 -3.08
CA ARG A 114 11.60 -7.72 -2.09
C ARG A 114 10.30 -8.36 -2.56
N ILE A 115 9.71 -9.16 -1.70
CA ILE A 115 8.42 -9.82 -1.97
C ILE A 115 7.41 -9.38 -0.92
N LEU A 116 6.23 -8.96 -1.40
CA LEU A 116 5.06 -8.63 -0.60
C LEU A 116 3.96 -9.61 -0.97
N TYR A 117 3.47 -10.38 -0.01
CA TYR A 117 2.38 -11.33 -0.22
C TYR A 117 1.05 -10.64 -0.01
N ASP A 118 0.36 -10.33 -1.10
CA ASP A 118 -0.90 -9.59 -1.09
C ASP A 118 -2.08 -10.56 -1.07
N VAL A 119 -2.78 -10.56 0.05
CA VAL A 119 -3.90 -11.44 0.34
C VAL A 119 -5.23 -10.83 -0.11
N ASN A 120 -5.30 -9.53 -0.28
CA ASN A 120 -6.50 -8.78 -0.65
C ASN A 120 -7.72 -9.16 0.21
N ARG A 121 -7.55 -9.27 1.53
CA ARG A 121 -8.61 -9.58 2.51
C ARG A 121 -9.17 -11.01 2.42
N ALA A 122 -8.54 -11.91 1.67
CA ALA A 122 -9.11 -13.21 1.33
C ALA A 122 -9.13 -14.21 2.49
N TRP A 123 -8.35 -13.97 3.56
CA TRP A 123 -8.30 -14.90 4.69
C TRP A 123 -9.20 -14.46 5.85
N THR A 124 -9.83 -15.45 6.48
CA THR A 124 -10.34 -15.30 7.85
C THR A 124 -9.16 -15.17 8.83
N ARG A 125 -9.41 -14.68 10.05
CA ARG A 125 -8.36 -14.61 11.09
C ARG A 125 -7.69 -15.97 11.34
N ARG A 126 -8.45 -17.07 11.30
CA ARG A 126 -7.92 -18.42 11.48
C ARG A 126 -6.96 -18.80 10.36
N GLU A 127 -7.37 -18.60 9.12
CA GLU A 127 -6.54 -18.90 7.94
C GLU A 127 -5.28 -18.04 7.91
N ALA A 128 -5.41 -16.75 8.17
CA ALA A 128 -4.28 -15.83 8.29
C ALA A 128 -3.29 -16.32 9.34
N ALA A 129 -3.76 -16.65 10.55
CA ALA A 129 -2.91 -17.17 11.61
C ALA A 129 -2.21 -18.49 11.22
N MET A 130 -2.92 -19.41 10.55
CA MET A 130 -2.34 -20.67 10.08
C MET A 130 -1.21 -20.44 9.07
N VAL A 131 -1.46 -19.64 8.02
CA VAL A 131 -0.45 -19.40 6.98
C VAL A 131 0.73 -18.59 7.52
N MET A 132 0.46 -17.49 8.24
CA MET A 132 1.49 -16.60 8.77
C MET A 132 2.40 -17.31 9.77
N ASN A 133 1.86 -18.16 10.64
CA ASN A 133 2.67 -18.95 11.58
C ASN A 133 3.42 -20.10 10.90
N ALA A 134 2.82 -20.74 9.89
CA ALA A 134 3.49 -21.78 9.12
C ALA A 134 4.65 -21.28 8.25
N THR A 135 4.75 -19.96 8.04
CA THR A 135 5.81 -19.31 7.25
C THR A 135 6.61 -18.29 8.08
N ALA A 136 6.49 -18.31 9.40
CA ALA A 136 7.14 -17.35 10.29
C ALA A 136 8.68 -17.38 10.21
N ASP A 137 9.24 -18.54 9.89
CA ASP A 137 10.68 -18.75 9.67
C ASP A 137 11.23 -18.01 8.46
N LEU A 138 10.38 -17.58 7.54
CA LEU A 138 10.77 -16.92 6.29
C LEU A 138 10.87 -15.38 6.40
N GLY A 139 10.32 -14.78 7.46
CA GLY A 139 10.35 -13.32 7.68
C GLY A 139 9.63 -12.52 6.61
N VAL A 140 8.59 -13.08 6.00
CA VAL A 140 7.83 -12.47 4.89
C VAL A 140 6.78 -11.49 5.39
N THR A 141 6.43 -10.50 4.56
CA THR A 141 5.41 -9.49 4.85
C THR A 141 4.11 -9.81 4.14
N PHE A 142 3.00 -9.74 4.87
CA PHE A 142 1.65 -9.97 4.34
C PHE A 142 0.87 -8.66 4.20
N GLU A 143 0.34 -8.41 3.02
CA GLU A 143 -0.52 -7.26 2.76
C GLU A 143 -1.98 -7.64 2.92
N GLN A 144 -2.69 -6.85 3.74
CA GLN A 144 -4.12 -6.95 4.00
C GLN A 144 -4.63 -8.39 4.17
N PRO A 145 -4.15 -9.11 5.20
CA PRO A 145 -4.47 -10.53 5.37
C PRO A 145 -5.96 -10.79 5.63
N CYS A 146 -6.65 -9.86 6.30
CA CYS A 146 -8.06 -9.97 6.68
C CYS A 146 -8.90 -8.77 6.22
N GLU A 147 -10.21 -8.91 6.30
CA GLU A 147 -11.19 -7.92 5.83
C GLU A 147 -11.12 -6.61 6.62
N THR A 148 -11.00 -6.66 7.95
CA THR A 148 -11.12 -5.48 8.81
C THR A 148 -9.84 -5.20 9.60
N THR A 149 -9.67 -3.93 10.02
CA THR A 149 -8.58 -3.53 10.91
C THR A 149 -8.65 -4.28 12.24
N ASP A 150 -9.84 -4.53 12.79
CA ASP A 150 -10.02 -5.28 14.04
C ASP A 150 -9.55 -6.73 13.91
N ASP A 151 -9.78 -7.37 12.77
CA ASP A 151 -9.27 -8.71 12.49
C ASP A 151 -7.75 -8.72 12.42
N ILE A 152 -7.14 -7.74 11.73
CA ILE A 152 -5.68 -7.58 11.64
C ILE A 152 -5.08 -7.32 13.03
N LYS A 153 -5.70 -6.44 13.82
CA LYS A 153 -5.30 -6.17 15.20
C LYS A 153 -5.33 -7.44 16.08
N ALA A 154 -6.36 -8.27 15.90
CA ALA A 154 -6.44 -9.54 16.62
C ALA A 154 -5.32 -10.52 16.24
N LEU A 155 -4.84 -10.49 14.98
CA LEU A 155 -3.71 -11.30 14.52
C LEU A 155 -2.41 -10.95 15.26
N ARG A 156 -2.21 -9.70 15.66
CA ARG A 156 -1.00 -9.25 16.39
C ARG A 156 -0.77 -9.98 17.70
N ARG A 157 -1.79 -10.61 18.26
CA ARG A 157 -1.71 -11.40 19.49
C ARG A 157 -1.25 -12.84 19.26
N ILE A 158 -1.25 -13.30 18.01
CA ILE A 158 -1.05 -14.72 17.65
C ILE A 158 0.00 -14.93 16.56
N THR A 159 0.51 -13.86 15.95
CA THR A 159 1.62 -13.92 14.99
C THR A 159 2.51 -12.68 15.10
N SER A 160 3.81 -12.87 14.85
CA SER A 160 4.82 -11.81 14.76
C SER A 160 5.18 -11.45 13.31
N ALA A 161 4.56 -12.10 12.32
CA ALA A 161 4.84 -11.81 10.91
C ALA A 161 4.50 -10.35 10.58
N PRO A 162 5.35 -9.64 9.83
CA PRO A 162 5.09 -8.26 9.42
C PRO A 162 3.82 -8.13 8.59
N ILE A 163 3.03 -7.09 8.87
CA ILE A 163 1.78 -6.80 8.17
C ILE A 163 1.87 -5.45 7.46
N SER A 164 1.40 -5.44 6.22
CA SER A 164 1.12 -4.23 5.44
C SER A 164 -0.39 -4.01 5.39
N VAL A 165 -0.85 -2.80 5.65
CA VAL A 165 -2.26 -2.42 5.46
C VAL A 165 -2.44 -1.75 4.10
N ASP A 166 -3.53 -2.10 3.41
CA ASP A 166 -3.92 -1.53 2.12
C ASP A 166 -5.39 -1.09 2.13
N GLU A 167 -6.33 -2.01 1.97
CA GLU A 167 -7.75 -1.68 1.81
C GLU A 167 -8.37 -1.04 3.06
N THR A 168 -7.82 -1.29 4.23
CA THR A 168 -8.28 -0.67 5.48
C THR A 168 -7.71 0.73 5.71
N LEU A 169 -6.75 1.20 4.89
CA LEU A 169 -6.19 2.54 4.95
C LEU A 169 -6.87 3.45 3.92
N VAL A 170 -7.93 4.14 4.33
CA VAL A 170 -8.72 5.01 3.45
C VAL A 170 -8.75 6.49 3.90
N SER A 171 -8.25 6.78 5.10
CA SER A 171 -8.24 8.14 5.66
C SER A 171 -7.03 8.38 6.57
N VAL A 172 -6.83 9.67 6.90
CA VAL A 172 -5.83 10.09 7.91
C VAL A 172 -6.15 9.51 9.30
N ASN A 173 -7.44 9.37 9.62
CA ASN A 173 -7.87 8.81 10.91
C ASN A 173 -7.55 7.31 10.99
N ASP A 174 -7.68 6.55 9.89
CA ASP A 174 -7.28 5.15 9.86
C ASP A 174 -5.78 5.02 10.11
N MET A 175 -4.95 5.87 9.48
CA MET A 175 -3.51 5.88 9.73
C MET A 175 -3.18 6.18 11.20
N ALA A 176 -3.88 7.14 11.80
CA ALA A 176 -3.69 7.48 13.21
C ALA A 176 -4.05 6.30 14.13
N ALA A 177 -5.15 5.60 13.86
CA ALA A 177 -5.55 4.40 14.59
C ALA A 177 -4.55 3.25 14.41
N ILE A 178 -4.14 2.96 13.16
CA ILE A 178 -3.14 1.93 12.84
C ILE A 178 -1.83 2.19 13.58
N ALA A 179 -1.36 3.44 13.58
CA ALA A 179 -0.13 3.84 14.23
C ALA A 179 -0.23 3.76 15.77
N HIS A 180 -1.33 4.27 16.35
CA HIS A 180 -1.54 4.25 17.78
C HIS A 180 -1.64 2.83 18.36
N GLU A 181 -2.28 1.95 17.63
CA GLU A 181 -2.55 0.58 18.06
C GLU A 181 -1.45 -0.42 17.66
N GLY A 182 -0.44 0.00 16.90
CA GLY A 182 0.63 -0.88 16.41
C GLY A 182 0.13 -2.02 15.53
N VAL A 183 -0.82 -1.73 14.65
CA VAL A 183 -1.51 -2.76 13.84
C VAL A 183 -0.61 -3.30 12.73
N ALA A 184 0.26 -2.46 12.14
CA ALA A 184 1.05 -2.81 10.98
C ALA A 184 2.44 -2.14 10.98
N GLU A 185 3.40 -2.77 10.33
CA GLU A 185 4.75 -2.24 10.08
C GLU A 185 4.84 -1.47 8.77
N VAL A 186 3.88 -1.69 7.85
CA VAL A 186 3.87 -1.11 6.52
C VAL A 186 2.49 -0.56 6.18
N ALA A 187 2.44 0.58 5.52
CA ALA A 187 1.23 1.21 5.03
C ALA A 187 1.31 1.39 3.51
N ASN A 188 0.36 0.85 2.77
CA ASN A 188 0.23 1.03 1.34
C ASN A 188 -0.70 2.22 1.05
N ILE A 189 -0.11 3.34 0.62
CA ILE A 189 -0.85 4.56 0.32
C ILE A 189 -1.29 4.54 -1.14
N LYS A 190 -2.60 4.55 -1.38
CA LYS A 190 -3.18 4.74 -2.70
C LYS A 190 -3.78 6.14 -2.78
N ILE A 191 -3.11 7.04 -3.50
CA ILE A 191 -3.40 8.49 -3.52
C ILE A 191 -4.88 8.76 -3.81
N ASN A 192 -5.45 8.09 -4.80
CA ASN A 192 -6.84 8.26 -5.17
C ASN A 192 -7.82 7.68 -4.12
N ARG A 193 -7.47 6.61 -3.43
CA ARG A 193 -8.28 6.01 -2.36
C ARG A 193 -8.38 6.94 -1.15
N VAL A 194 -7.31 7.63 -0.81
CA VAL A 194 -7.31 8.54 0.34
C VAL A 194 -7.81 9.95 0.00
N GLY A 195 -8.07 10.24 -1.28
CA GLY A 195 -8.69 11.48 -1.72
C GLY A 195 -7.74 12.57 -2.18
N GLY A 196 -6.50 12.23 -2.56
CA GLY A 196 -5.53 13.12 -3.16
C GLY A 196 -4.21 13.20 -2.41
N LEU A 197 -3.29 13.99 -2.96
CA LEU A 197 -1.92 14.17 -2.47
C LEU A 197 -1.88 14.92 -1.13
N THR A 198 -2.80 15.86 -0.91
CA THR A 198 -2.88 16.61 0.35
C THR A 198 -3.12 15.68 1.55
N LYS A 199 -4.04 14.72 1.41
CA LYS A 199 -4.30 13.70 2.44
C LYS A 199 -3.20 12.64 2.48
N ALA A 200 -2.72 12.19 1.33
CA ALA A 200 -1.63 11.22 1.24
C ALA A 200 -0.36 11.73 1.95
N ARG A 201 -0.03 13.03 1.84
CA ARG A 201 1.06 13.66 2.58
C ARG A 201 0.87 13.54 4.09
N ARG A 202 -0.32 13.83 4.62
CA ARG A 202 -0.60 13.72 6.07
C ARG A 202 -0.47 12.27 6.56
N ILE A 203 -0.94 11.31 5.77
CA ILE A 203 -0.80 9.88 6.05
C ILE A 203 0.68 9.49 6.07
N ARG A 204 1.46 9.93 5.07
CA ARG A 204 2.92 9.72 5.00
C ARG A 204 3.61 10.28 6.26
N ASP A 205 3.32 11.51 6.62
CA ASP A 205 3.98 12.19 7.73
C ASP A 205 3.68 11.48 9.07
N LEU A 206 2.43 11.02 9.26
CA LEU A 206 2.05 10.19 10.40
C LEU A 206 2.77 8.84 10.40
N ALA A 207 2.81 8.13 9.28
CA ALA A 207 3.48 6.85 9.18
C ALA A 207 4.97 6.97 9.53
N ILE A 208 5.66 7.98 8.98
CA ILE A 208 7.08 8.24 9.27
C ILE A 208 7.29 8.55 10.75
N ALA A 209 6.44 9.38 11.36
CA ALA A 209 6.54 9.74 12.76
C ALA A 209 6.40 8.54 13.71
N HIS A 210 5.74 7.49 13.27
CA HIS A 210 5.54 6.24 14.02
C HIS A 210 6.42 5.07 13.55
N GLY A 211 7.40 5.31 12.67
CA GLY A 211 8.32 4.27 12.19
C GLY A 211 7.67 3.25 11.24
N ILE A 212 6.51 3.56 10.69
CA ILE A 212 5.79 2.69 9.73
C ILE A 212 6.36 2.94 8.34
N GLN A 213 6.77 1.88 7.66
CA GLN A 213 7.24 1.94 6.28
C GLN A 213 6.08 2.25 5.32
N ILE A 214 6.41 2.86 4.18
CA ILE A 214 5.40 3.28 3.21
C ILE A 214 5.68 2.64 1.86
N TYR A 215 4.64 2.07 1.27
CA TYR A 215 4.53 1.84 -0.16
C TYR A 215 3.53 2.82 -0.77
N VAL A 216 3.75 3.18 -2.03
CA VAL A 216 2.78 3.95 -2.82
C VAL A 216 2.42 3.11 -4.03
N MET A 217 1.14 2.81 -4.18
CA MET A 217 0.63 2.01 -5.28
C MET A 217 -0.53 2.71 -5.97
N ALA A 218 -0.74 2.39 -7.25
CA ALA A 218 -1.93 2.79 -7.98
C ALA A 218 -3.07 1.80 -7.74
N THR A 219 -4.32 2.26 -7.85
CA THR A 219 -5.51 1.41 -7.85
C THR A 219 -5.86 0.87 -9.24
N GLY A 220 -4.96 1.02 -10.20
CA GLY A 220 -5.22 0.86 -11.62
C GLY A 220 -5.55 2.19 -12.27
N GLY A 221 -5.43 2.28 -13.57
CA GLY A 221 -5.71 3.51 -14.31
C GLY A 221 -4.78 3.67 -15.52
N SER A 222 -4.71 4.91 -16.02
CA SER A 222 -3.82 5.27 -17.12
C SER A 222 -2.41 5.60 -16.61
N ALA A 223 -1.48 5.86 -17.53
CA ALA A 223 -0.13 6.33 -17.20
C ALA A 223 -0.11 7.71 -16.48
N LEU A 224 -1.25 8.38 -16.37
CA LEU A 224 -1.44 9.65 -15.65
C LEU A 224 -2.06 9.45 -14.25
N ALA A 225 -2.38 8.22 -13.87
CA ALA A 225 -3.00 7.91 -12.58
C ALA A 225 -1.96 7.71 -11.46
#